data_57bd38abc476224bc3ffc94bf2aab0d5
#
_entry.id   57bd38abc476224bc3ffc94bf2aab0d5
#
_cell.length_a   1.000
_cell.length_b   1.000
_cell.length_c   1.000
_cell.angle_alpha   90.00
_cell.angle_beta   90.00
_cell.angle_gamma   90.00
#
_symmetry.space_group_name_H-M   'P 1'
#
loop_
_entity.id
_entity.type
_entity.pdbx_description
1 polymer ?
#
loop_
_entity_poly.entity_id
_entity_poly.type
_entity_poly.pdbx_seq_one_letter_code
_entity_poly.pdbx_strand_id
1 'polypeptide(L)'
;RPATPPNMVVILADDLGYGDLGCTGSRQIKTPSLDRLAKEGVFCSRAYVTAPMCSPSRMGLLTGRFPKRYGITTNPNIQVDYLPESHYGLPQTEKLIPEYLKPCGYRSAVFGKWHLGHTQGYTPPERGFTRWWGFLGGSRSYFPVKKEAEGLNPSMIVSNFTDKTDITYLTDDITDRAVEFLQESNKDKKPFFMFVSYNAPHWPNEAKPEDIAKFKNVQDRERRIYCAMVYAMDKGIGRILDALKKDGLEKDTIVVFLSDNGGAPEASSRNAPFRG
;
A
#
# COMPACT_ATOMS: atom_id res chain seq x y z
N ARG A 1 8.63 31.18 -14.89
CA ARG A 1 7.34 30.51 -14.58
C ARG A 1 7.44 29.97 -13.18
N PRO A 2 6.42 30.10 -12.32
CA PRO A 2 6.42 29.34 -11.07
C PRO A 2 6.61 27.86 -11.39
N ALA A 3 7.51 27.18 -10.66
CA ALA A 3 7.77 25.78 -10.87
C ALA A 3 6.45 24.99 -10.69
N THR A 4 6.13 24.13 -11.65
CA THR A 4 4.96 23.25 -11.53
C THR A 4 5.19 22.36 -10.30
N PRO A 5 4.24 22.27 -9.36
CA PRO A 5 4.43 21.43 -8.17
C PRO A 5 4.59 19.96 -8.60
N PRO A 6 5.52 19.21 -7.99
CA PRO A 6 5.80 17.83 -8.39
C PRO A 6 4.62 16.91 -8.09
N ASN A 7 4.46 15.88 -8.88
CA ASN A 7 3.60 14.74 -8.51
C ASN A 7 4.23 13.96 -7.36
N MET A 8 3.41 13.23 -6.61
CA MET A 8 3.87 12.40 -5.51
C MET A 8 3.23 11.01 -5.59
N VAL A 9 4.08 9.99 -5.53
CA VAL A 9 3.68 8.59 -5.45
C VAL A 9 4.28 8.00 -4.18
N VAL A 10 3.44 7.55 -3.26
CA VAL A 10 3.85 6.81 -2.07
C VAL A 10 3.39 5.38 -2.23
N ILE A 11 4.34 4.45 -2.24
CA ILE A 11 4.11 3.02 -2.36
C ILE A 11 4.40 2.39 -1.00
N LEU A 12 3.39 1.76 -0.41
CA LEU A 12 3.46 1.14 0.90
C LEU A 12 3.30 -0.37 0.78
N ALA A 13 4.28 -1.11 1.29
CA ALA A 13 4.17 -2.54 1.54
C ALA A 13 3.59 -2.79 2.95
N ASP A 14 2.98 -3.95 3.16
CA ASP A 14 2.33 -4.37 4.40
C ASP A 14 3.08 -5.57 4.99
N ASP A 15 3.63 -5.44 6.20
CA ASP A 15 4.42 -6.47 6.88
C ASP A 15 5.67 -6.96 6.10
N LEU A 16 6.31 -6.07 5.34
CA LEU A 16 7.51 -6.42 4.60
C LEU A 16 8.74 -6.42 5.51
N GLY A 17 9.44 -7.55 5.57
CA GLY A 17 10.68 -7.69 6.32
C GLY A 17 11.84 -6.92 5.68
N TYR A 18 12.67 -6.27 6.51
CA TYR A 18 13.85 -5.54 6.03
C TYR A 18 14.79 -6.42 5.20
N GLY A 19 15.01 -7.67 5.60
CA GLY A 19 15.89 -8.61 4.91
C GLY A 19 15.30 -9.28 3.66
N ASP A 20 14.15 -8.81 3.16
CA ASP A 20 13.43 -9.44 2.06
C ASP A 20 13.57 -8.73 0.70
N LEU A 21 14.31 -7.62 0.64
CA LEU A 21 14.61 -6.89 -0.59
C LEU A 21 16.09 -7.09 -1.02
N GLY A 22 16.35 -7.06 -2.32
CA GLY A 22 17.70 -7.13 -2.87
C GLY A 22 18.57 -5.98 -2.38
N CYS A 23 18.09 -4.74 -2.41
CA CYS A 23 18.81 -3.55 -1.93
C CYS A 23 19.12 -3.56 -0.43
N THR A 24 18.44 -4.39 0.36
CA THR A 24 18.73 -4.60 1.80
C THR A 24 19.47 -5.91 2.10
N GLY A 25 19.88 -6.65 1.05
CA GLY A 25 20.79 -7.81 1.17
C GLY A 25 20.11 -9.17 1.01
N SER A 26 18.84 -9.24 0.60
CA SER A 26 18.21 -10.52 0.28
C SER A 26 18.93 -11.22 -0.87
N ARG A 27 19.35 -12.48 -0.63
CA ARG A 27 19.87 -13.37 -1.69
C ARG A 27 18.81 -14.30 -2.25
N GLN A 28 17.68 -14.41 -1.56
CA GLN A 28 16.62 -15.34 -1.89
C GLN A 28 15.56 -14.70 -2.81
N ILE A 29 15.22 -13.46 -2.54
CA ILE A 29 14.23 -12.70 -3.32
C ILE A 29 14.98 -11.63 -4.12
N LYS A 30 14.74 -11.61 -5.42
CA LYS A 30 15.23 -10.55 -6.30
C LYS A 30 14.14 -9.52 -6.50
N THR A 31 14.46 -8.26 -6.23
CA THR A 31 13.53 -7.12 -6.33
C THR A 31 14.10 -6.04 -7.26
N PRO A 32 14.28 -6.36 -8.57
CA PRO A 32 15.01 -5.48 -9.49
C PRO A 32 14.40 -4.09 -9.63
N SER A 33 13.08 -3.92 -9.45
CA SER A 33 12.43 -2.62 -9.55
C SER A 33 12.72 -1.75 -8.33
N LEU A 34 12.66 -2.32 -7.13
CA LEU A 34 13.02 -1.64 -5.89
C LEU A 34 14.53 -1.41 -5.79
N ASP A 35 15.35 -2.37 -6.27
CA ASP A 35 16.80 -2.23 -6.33
C ASP A 35 17.20 -1.06 -7.25
N ARG A 36 16.50 -0.91 -8.40
CA ARG A 36 16.65 0.23 -9.30
C ARG A 36 16.27 1.54 -8.62
N LEU A 37 15.10 1.59 -7.96
CA LEU A 37 14.63 2.79 -7.25
C LEU A 37 15.63 3.21 -6.16
N ALA A 38 16.16 2.26 -5.39
CA ALA A 38 17.16 2.52 -4.35
C ALA A 38 18.49 3.02 -4.95
N LYS A 39 18.91 2.49 -6.11
CA LYS A 39 20.16 2.86 -6.78
C LYS A 39 20.08 4.23 -7.45
N GLU A 40 18.95 4.56 -8.05
CA GLU A 40 18.74 5.81 -8.79
C GLU A 40 18.27 6.96 -7.89
N GLY A 41 17.79 6.65 -6.68
CA GLY A 41 17.25 7.60 -5.71
C GLY A 41 18.09 7.73 -4.43
N VAL A 42 17.41 7.97 -3.32
CA VAL A 42 18.00 8.08 -1.98
C VAL A 42 17.53 6.90 -1.13
N PHE A 43 18.48 6.09 -0.67
CA PHE A 43 18.21 5.01 0.26
C PHE A 43 18.37 5.50 1.72
N CYS A 44 17.26 5.57 2.45
CA CYS A 44 17.22 6.03 3.84
C CYS A 44 17.45 4.86 4.80
N SER A 45 18.70 4.53 5.10
CA SER A 45 19.09 3.39 5.94
C SER A 45 18.67 3.48 7.42
N ARG A 46 18.24 4.66 7.88
CA ARG A 46 17.80 4.94 9.26
C ARG A 46 16.46 5.66 9.32
N ALA A 47 15.55 5.31 8.43
CA ALA A 47 14.17 5.79 8.48
C ALA A 47 13.32 4.82 9.30
N TYR A 48 12.44 5.37 10.14
CA TYR A 48 11.59 4.60 11.04
C TYR A 48 10.14 5.02 10.88
N VAL A 49 9.25 4.05 10.95
CA VAL A 49 7.81 4.28 10.99
C VAL A 49 7.35 4.67 12.40
N THR A 50 6.15 5.22 12.52
CA THR A 50 5.67 5.80 13.78
C THR A 50 5.10 4.77 14.76
N ALA A 51 4.84 3.56 14.31
CA ALA A 51 4.31 2.47 15.13
C ALA A 51 4.67 1.11 14.51
N PRO A 52 4.78 0.03 15.34
CA PRO A 52 5.12 -1.31 14.88
C PRO A 52 3.89 -2.12 14.39
N MET A 53 2.80 -1.46 14.04
CA MET A 53 1.55 -2.07 13.60
C MET A 53 0.90 -1.28 12.48
N CYS A 54 0.19 -1.97 11.58
CA CYS A 54 -0.37 -1.44 10.33
C CYS A 54 -1.17 -0.14 10.52
N SER A 55 -2.32 -0.18 11.23
CA SER A 55 -3.23 0.97 11.30
C SER A 55 -2.57 2.20 11.92
N PRO A 56 -1.93 2.12 13.11
CA PRO A 56 -1.23 3.27 13.69
C PRO A 56 -0.10 3.80 12.80
N SER A 57 0.68 2.93 12.16
CA SER A 57 1.77 3.36 11.28
C SER A 57 1.24 4.11 10.06
N ARG A 58 0.17 3.60 9.42
CA ARG A 58 -0.51 4.24 8.29
C ARG A 58 -1.10 5.60 8.67
N MET A 59 -1.69 5.69 9.87
CA MET A 59 -2.17 6.95 10.43
C MET A 59 -1.04 7.96 10.58
N GLY A 60 0.10 7.53 11.15
CA GLY A 60 1.26 8.39 11.30
C GLY A 60 1.86 8.85 9.96
N LEU A 61 1.93 7.95 8.97
CA LEU A 61 2.41 8.27 7.62
C LEU A 61 1.55 9.35 6.96
N LEU A 62 0.23 9.17 6.97
CA LEU A 62 -0.68 10.06 6.25
C LEU A 62 -0.98 11.39 6.96
N THR A 63 -0.75 11.47 8.28
CA THR A 63 -0.93 12.70 9.06
C THR A 63 0.36 13.45 9.33
N GLY A 64 1.52 12.79 9.22
CA GLY A 64 2.80 13.33 9.67
C GLY A 64 2.92 13.48 11.19
N ARG A 65 2.05 12.81 11.97
CA ARG A 65 2.00 12.90 13.43
C ARG A 65 2.03 11.52 14.09
N PHE A 66 2.74 11.39 15.21
CA PHE A 66 2.73 10.15 15.97
C PHE A 66 1.32 9.81 16.46
N PRO A 67 0.79 8.59 16.18
CA PRO A 67 -0.60 8.21 16.48
C PRO A 67 -0.93 8.25 17.98
N LYS A 68 0.03 8.02 18.86
CA LYS A 68 -0.14 8.17 20.31
C LYS A 68 -0.60 9.58 20.74
N ARG A 69 -0.31 10.62 19.94
CA ARG A 69 -0.71 11.99 20.24
C ARG A 69 -2.21 12.23 20.14
N TYR A 70 -2.91 11.36 19.42
CA TYR A 70 -4.37 11.38 19.28
C TYR A 70 -5.03 10.08 19.73
N GLY A 71 -4.35 9.34 20.63
CA GLY A 71 -4.94 8.23 21.39
C GLY A 71 -4.90 6.87 20.69
N ILE A 72 -4.28 6.74 19.53
CA ILE A 72 -4.21 5.46 18.79
C ILE A 72 -2.90 4.76 19.11
N THR A 73 -2.99 3.53 19.64
CA THR A 73 -1.82 2.73 20.04
C THR A 73 -1.80 1.33 19.45
N THR A 74 -2.91 0.86 18.89
CA THR A 74 -3.08 -0.51 18.41
C THR A 74 -3.92 -0.56 17.14
N ASN A 75 -3.94 -1.71 16.47
CA ASN A 75 -4.88 -2.01 15.41
C ASN A 75 -6.31 -2.12 15.95
N PRO A 76 -7.34 -1.95 15.09
CA PRO A 76 -8.72 -2.13 15.51
C PRO A 76 -8.96 -3.57 16.01
N ASN A 77 -9.81 -3.71 17.01
CA ASN A 77 -10.30 -5.01 17.47
C ASN A 77 -11.39 -5.49 16.50
N ILE A 78 -11.16 -6.63 15.84
CA ILE A 78 -12.07 -7.19 14.83
C ILE A 78 -13.48 -7.43 15.41
N GLN A 79 -13.60 -7.76 16.69
CA GLN A 79 -14.88 -8.11 17.32
C GLN A 79 -15.76 -6.90 17.62
N VAL A 80 -15.19 -5.72 17.83
CA VAL A 80 -15.92 -4.52 18.25
C VAL A 80 -15.75 -3.35 17.30
N ASP A 81 -14.57 -3.17 16.69
CA ASP A 81 -14.26 -1.99 15.89
C ASP A 81 -14.70 -2.13 14.44
N TYR A 82 -15.09 -3.33 13.99
CA TYR A 82 -15.66 -3.56 12.66
C TYR A 82 -17.20 -3.71 12.67
N LEU A 83 -17.84 -3.44 13.79
CA LEU A 83 -19.30 -3.31 13.82
C LEU A 83 -19.76 -2.04 13.07
N PRO A 84 -20.95 -2.06 12.48
CA PRO A 84 -21.49 -0.90 11.73
C PRO A 84 -21.56 0.40 12.55
N GLU A 85 -21.77 0.30 13.85
CA GLU A 85 -21.83 1.39 14.82
C GLU A 85 -20.46 1.81 15.37
N SER A 86 -19.39 1.12 15.00
CA SER A 86 -18.06 1.44 15.49
C SER A 86 -17.59 2.81 14.98
N HIS A 87 -16.94 3.54 15.87
CA HIS A 87 -16.26 4.80 15.56
C HIS A 87 -14.73 4.65 15.50
N TYR A 88 -14.22 3.40 15.40
CA TYR A 88 -12.79 3.21 15.24
C TYR A 88 -12.32 3.74 13.88
N GLY A 89 -11.33 4.59 13.93
CA GLY A 89 -10.70 5.13 12.74
C GLY A 89 -9.77 6.29 13.07
N LEU A 90 -9.11 6.82 12.05
CA LEU A 90 -8.29 8.01 12.21
C LEU A 90 -9.17 9.19 12.62
N PRO A 91 -8.96 9.82 13.81
CA PRO A 91 -9.80 10.91 14.26
C PRO A 91 -10.00 11.99 13.20
N GLN A 92 -11.24 12.45 13.02
CA GLN A 92 -11.59 13.43 11.99
C GLN A 92 -10.93 14.81 12.22
N THR A 93 -10.42 15.07 13.43
CA THR A 93 -9.62 16.24 13.76
C THR A 93 -8.21 16.21 13.16
N GLU A 94 -7.74 15.01 12.78
CA GLU A 94 -6.42 14.83 12.17
C GLU A 94 -6.53 14.91 10.65
N LYS A 95 -5.88 15.90 10.06
CA LYS A 95 -5.86 16.07 8.59
C LYS A 95 -4.85 15.13 7.94
N LEU A 96 -5.23 14.58 6.80
CA LEU A 96 -4.37 13.75 5.95
C LEU A 96 -3.67 14.56 4.86
N ILE A 97 -2.58 14.00 4.31
CA ILE A 97 -1.86 14.59 3.17
C ILE A 97 -2.79 15.09 2.06
N PRO A 98 -3.78 14.30 1.55
CA PRO A 98 -4.66 14.77 0.49
C PRO A 98 -5.51 15.98 0.89
N GLU A 99 -5.89 16.12 2.17
CA GLU A 99 -6.66 17.27 2.65
C GLU A 99 -5.82 18.56 2.64
N TYR A 100 -4.48 18.46 2.86
CA TYR A 100 -3.56 19.59 2.72
C TYR A 100 -3.25 19.94 1.27
N LEU A 101 -3.20 18.93 0.38
CA LEU A 101 -2.84 19.11 -1.02
C LEU A 101 -4.01 19.60 -1.88
N LYS A 102 -5.26 19.35 -1.46
CA LYS A 102 -6.45 19.75 -2.20
C LYS A 102 -6.51 21.26 -2.52
N PRO A 103 -6.24 22.19 -1.56
CA PRO A 103 -6.18 23.62 -1.86
C PRO A 103 -5.08 24.01 -2.84
N CYS A 104 -4.04 23.18 -2.99
CA CYS A 104 -2.94 23.37 -3.93
C CYS A 104 -3.25 22.81 -5.34
N GLY A 105 -4.47 22.37 -5.59
CA GLY A 105 -4.92 21.88 -6.90
C GLY A 105 -4.57 20.43 -7.21
N TYR A 106 -4.06 19.66 -6.23
CA TYR A 106 -3.76 18.25 -6.41
C TYR A 106 -5.00 17.39 -6.54
N ARG A 107 -4.91 16.40 -7.42
CA ARG A 107 -5.80 15.22 -7.40
C ARG A 107 -5.18 14.18 -6.48
N SER A 108 -5.98 13.51 -5.67
CA SER A 108 -5.48 12.49 -4.75
C SER A 108 -6.16 11.15 -5.00
N ALA A 109 -5.36 10.09 -5.07
CA ALA A 109 -5.84 8.72 -5.27
C ALA A 109 -5.25 7.76 -4.24
N VAL A 110 -6.03 6.73 -3.85
CA VAL A 110 -5.54 5.60 -3.07
C VAL A 110 -6.00 4.29 -3.68
N PHE A 111 -5.08 3.33 -3.79
CA PHE A 111 -5.32 2.01 -4.34
C PHE A 111 -4.82 0.94 -3.38
N GLY A 112 -5.73 0.04 -2.93
CA GLY A 112 -5.43 -1.09 -2.06
C GLY A 112 -5.96 -0.98 -0.63
N LYS A 113 -5.16 -1.40 0.35
CA LYS A 113 -5.52 -1.46 1.76
C LYS A 113 -5.65 -0.06 2.39
N TRP A 114 -6.78 0.20 3.07
CA TRP A 114 -7.01 1.43 3.82
C TRP A 114 -6.61 1.31 5.29
N HIS A 115 -7.35 0.57 6.08
CA HIS A 115 -7.13 0.26 7.49
C HIS A 115 -7.12 1.49 8.42
N LEU A 116 -7.88 2.55 8.09
CA LEU A 116 -7.98 3.78 8.88
C LEU A 116 -9.40 4.10 9.34
N GLY A 117 -10.27 3.11 9.29
CA GLY A 117 -11.69 3.19 9.60
C GLY A 117 -12.55 2.82 8.40
N HIS A 118 -13.78 2.33 8.65
CA HIS A 118 -14.64 1.75 7.63
C HIS A 118 -16.06 2.30 7.65
N THR A 119 -16.44 3.01 8.71
CA THR A 119 -17.75 3.65 8.82
C THR A 119 -17.73 5.07 8.22
N GLN A 120 -18.89 5.68 8.14
CA GLN A 120 -19.07 7.03 7.63
C GLN A 120 -18.14 8.04 8.34
N GLY A 121 -17.51 8.92 7.57
CA GLY A 121 -16.53 9.92 8.04
C GLY A 121 -15.08 9.41 8.05
N TYR A 122 -14.84 8.09 7.84
CA TYR A 122 -13.50 7.50 7.89
C TYR A 122 -13.03 6.92 6.54
N THR A 123 -13.91 6.87 5.55
CA THR A 123 -13.59 6.28 4.24
C THR A 123 -12.68 7.20 3.40
N PRO A 124 -11.90 6.66 2.45
CA PRO A 124 -10.98 7.46 1.66
C PRO A 124 -11.57 8.70 0.99
N PRO A 125 -12.78 8.65 0.36
CA PRO A 125 -13.38 9.85 -0.24
C PRO A 125 -13.67 10.96 0.78
N GLU A 126 -14.08 10.59 1.99
CA GLU A 126 -14.37 11.52 3.08
C GLU A 126 -13.11 12.12 3.71
N ARG A 127 -11.96 11.47 3.46
CA ARG A 127 -10.64 11.86 3.94
C ARG A 127 -9.76 12.44 2.83
N GLY A 128 -10.39 13.05 1.81
CA GLY A 128 -9.71 13.88 0.81
C GLY A 128 -9.21 13.16 -0.44
N PHE A 129 -9.38 11.85 -0.57
CA PHE A 129 -9.03 11.15 -1.79
C PHE A 129 -10.16 11.24 -2.83
N THR A 130 -9.84 11.75 -4.01
CA THR A 130 -10.82 11.93 -5.10
C THR A 130 -11.03 10.67 -5.94
N ARG A 131 -10.06 9.76 -5.89
CA ARG A 131 -10.10 8.45 -6.55
C ARG A 131 -9.72 7.36 -5.54
N TRP A 132 -10.47 6.30 -5.54
CA TRP A 132 -10.28 5.21 -4.60
C TRP A 132 -10.72 3.87 -5.20
N TRP A 133 -9.91 2.86 -4.98
CA TRP A 133 -10.20 1.46 -5.24
C TRP A 133 -9.44 0.58 -4.25
N GLY A 134 -10.14 -0.27 -3.51
CA GLY A 134 -9.50 -1.14 -2.53
C GLY A 134 -10.46 -1.64 -1.47
N PHE A 135 -9.93 -1.96 -0.30
CA PHE A 135 -10.70 -2.48 0.82
C PHE A 135 -10.39 -1.71 2.11
N LEU A 136 -11.39 -1.62 2.99
CA LEU A 136 -11.32 -0.78 4.19
C LEU A 136 -10.65 -1.48 5.38
N GLY A 137 -10.65 -2.82 5.39
CA GLY A 137 -10.13 -3.64 6.49
C GLY A 137 -8.61 -3.78 6.54
N GLY A 138 -8.15 -4.56 7.51
CA GLY A 138 -6.72 -4.81 7.77
C GLY A 138 -6.10 -5.90 6.89
N SER A 139 -6.89 -6.86 6.40
CA SER A 139 -6.42 -7.96 5.55
C SER A 139 -7.55 -8.56 4.74
N ARG A 140 -7.18 -9.24 3.67
CA ARG A 140 -8.08 -10.06 2.86
C ARG A 140 -7.29 -11.06 2.02
N SER A 141 -7.98 -12.08 1.45
CA SER A 141 -7.42 -12.96 0.44
C SER A 141 -6.98 -12.18 -0.80
N TYR A 142 -5.89 -12.65 -1.43
CA TYR A 142 -5.37 -12.10 -2.69
C TYR A 142 -6.17 -12.55 -3.91
N PHE A 143 -6.96 -13.60 -3.75
CA PHE A 143 -7.82 -14.15 -4.80
C PHE A 143 -9.30 -13.85 -4.53
N PRO A 144 -10.17 -14.05 -5.52
CA PRO A 144 -11.60 -13.93 -5.33
C PRO A 144 -12.08 -14.82 -4.19
N VAL A 145 -12.84 -14.25 -3.27
CA VAL A 145 -13.57 -15.01 -2.24
C VAL A 145 -15.04 -15.09 -2.64
N LYS A 146 -15.69 -16.21 -2.34
CA LYS A 146 -17.13 -16.30 -2.50
C LYS A 146 -17.78 -15.17 -1.70
N LYS A 147 -18.76 -14.50 -2.29
CA LYS A 147 -19.54 -13.47 -1.59
C LYS A 147 -20.11 -14.10 -0.32
N GLU A 148 -19.53 -13.76 0.82
CA GLU A 148 -20.10 -14.10 2.11
C GLU A 148 -20.97 -12.96 2.55
N ALA A 149 -22.19 -13.31 2.97
CA ALA A 149 -23.18 -12.57 3.71
C ALA A 149 -23.38 -11.07 3.41
N GLU A 150 -24.62 -10.68 3.27
CA GLU A 150 -25.10 -9.29 3.24
C GLU A 150 -24.63 -8.54 4.49
N GLY A 151 -23.95 -7.41 4.30
CA GLY A 151 -23.48 -6.53 5.36
C GLY A 151 -22.21 -5.77 4.98
N LEU A 152 -21.85 -4.78 5.77
CA LEU A 152 -20.59 -4.05 5.65
C LEU A 152 -19.42 -5.01 5.96
N ASN A 153 -18.84 -5.60 4.90
CA ASN A 153 -17.63 -6.40 5.03
C ASN A 153 -16.41 -5.52 4.67
N PRO A 154 -15.58 -5.10 5.65
CA PRO A 154 -14.43 -4.25 5.40
C PRO A 154 -13.39 -4.84 4.45
N SER A 155 -13.48 -6.15 4.18
CA SER A 155 -12.60 -6.85 3.23
C SER A 155 -13.12 -6.84 1.79
N MET A 156 -14.34 -6.34 1.53
CA MET A 156 -14.85 -6.20 0.15
C MET A 156 -14.11 -5.10 -0.59
N ILE A 157 -13.96 -5.29 -1.91
CA ILE A 157 -13.47 -4.22 -2.78
C ILE A 157 -14.58 -3.18 -2.98
N VAL A 158 -14.22 -1.94 -2.71
CA VAL A 158 -15.06 -0.75 -2.88
C VAL A 158 -14.31 0.26 -3.76
N SER A 159 -15.03 0.98 -4.59
CA SER A 159 -14.43 1.93 -5.53
C SER A 159 -15.35 3.11 -5.84
N ASN A 160 -14.75 4.28 -6.06
CA ASN A 160 -15.34 5.42 -6.77
C ASN A 160 -14.56 5.77 -8.03
N PHE A 161 -13.63 4.91 -8.45
CA PHE A 161 -12.76 5.11 -9.61
C PHE A 161 -13.19 4.30 -10.83
N THR A 162 -13.67 3.09 -10.60
CA THR A 162 -14.11 2.15 -11.66
C THR A 162 -15.15 1.19 -11.10
N ASP A 163 -16.03 0.69 -11.95
CA ASP A 163 -17.01 -0.36 -11.60
C ASP A 163 -16.37 -1.76 -11.52
N LYS A 164 -15.09 -1.88 -11.90
CA LYS A 164 -14.35 -3.14 -11.84
C LYS A 164 -13.92 -3.42 -10.39
N THR A 165 -14.79 -4.09 -9.64
CA THR A 165 -14.54 -4.51 -8.25
C THR A 165 -14.18 -5.99 -8.12
N ASP A 166 -14.35 -6.78 -9.18
CA ASP A 166 -13.86 -8.15 -9.23
C ASP A 166 -12.34 -8.16 -9.31
N ILE A 167 -11.73 -9.06 -8.56
CA ILE A 167 -10.28 -9.24 -8.53
C ILE A 167 -9.89 -10.54 -9.21
N THR A 168 -8.68 -10.58 -9.75
CA THR A 168 -8.00 -11.80 -10.23
C THR A 168 -6.87 -12.19 -9.29
N TYR A 169 -5.96 -11.27 -9.05
CA TYR A 169 -4.92 -11.33 -8.03
C TYR A 169 -4.66 -9.91 -7.50
N LEU A 170 -5.01 -9.68 -6.27
CA LEU A 170 -5.13 -8.34 -5.67
C LEU A 170 -3.91 -7.44 -5.88
N THR A 171 -2.69 -7.98 -5.79
CA THR A 171 -1.45 -7.23 -6.03
C THR A 171 -1.38 -6.69 -7.47
N ASP A 172 -1.76 -7.50 -8.45
CA ASP A 172 -1.80 -7.09 -9.86
C ASP A 172 -2.92 -6.06 -10.08
N ASP A 173 -4.10 -6.29 -9.47
CA ASP A 173 -5.25 -5.40 -9.63
C ASP A 173 -5.01 -4.01 -9.02
N ILE A 174 -4.34 -3.93 -7.85
CA ILE A 174 -3.88 -2.65 -7.26
C ILE A 174 -2.95 -1.92 -8.24
N THR A 175 -2.00 -2.66 -8.82
CA THR A 175 -1.07 -2.11 -9.81
C THR A 175 -1.79 -1.59 -11.05
N ASP A 176 -2.76 -2.33 -11.56
CA ASP A 176 -3.56 -1.94 -12.74
C ASP A 176 -4.31 -0.63 -12.48
N ARG A 177 -4.94 -0.50 -11.31
CA ARG A 177 -5.64 0.76 -10.94
C ARG A 177 -4.67 1.93 -10.80
N ALA A 178 -3.49 1.71 -10.23
CA ALA A 178 -2.45 2.74 -10.15
C ALA A 178 -2.00 3.21 -11.55
N VAL A 179 -1.75 2.29 -12.47
CA VAL A 179 -1.35 2.60 -13.85
C VAL A 179 -2.48 3.32 -14.61
N GLU A 180 -3.72 2.87 -14.46
CA GLU A 180 -4.89 3.54 -15.05
C GLU A 180 -5.02 5.00 -14.58
N PHE A 181 -4.81 5.24 -13.28
CA PHE A 181 -4.84 6.59 -12.71
C PHE A 181 -3.71 7.48 -13.27
N LEU A 182 -2.50 6.95 -13.47
CA LEU A 182 -1.40 7.70 -14.10
C LEU A 182 -1.77 8.15 -15.52
N GLN A 183 -2.37 7.26 -16.31
CA GLN A 183 -2.84 7.56 -17.65
C GLN A 183 -3.95 8.63 -17.67
N GLU A 184 -4.90 8.56 -16.71
CA GLU A 184 -5.93 9.59 -16.51
C GLU A 184 -5.30 10.93 -16.13
N SER A 185 -4.36 10.93 -15.18
CA SER A 185 -3.72 12.14 -14.65
C SER A 185 -2.84 12.84 -15.69
N ASN A 186 -2.18 12.07 -16.57
CA ASN A 186 -1.38 12.62 -17.65
C ASN A 186 -2.23 13.43 -18.67
N LYS A 187 -3.50 13.05 -18.86
CA LYS A 187 -4.43 13.80 -19.73
C LYS A 187 -4.83 15.15 -19.10
N ASP A 188 -5.07 15.17 -17.80
CA ASP A 188 -5.56 16.35 -17.07
C ASP A 188 -4.49 17.40 -16.78
N LYS A 189 -3.21 17.02 -16.82
CA LYS A 189 -2.06 17.90 -16.55
C LYS A 189 -2.10 18.58 -15.17
N LYS A 190 -2.85 18.03 -14.21
CA LYS A 190 -2.88 18.49 -12.82
C LYS A 190 -1.87 17.71 -11.99
N PRO A 191 -1.25 18.33 -10.98
CA PRO A 191 -0.41 17.59 -10.06
C PRO A 191 -1.26 16.57 -9.29
N PHE A 192 -0.65 15.44 -8.96
CA PHE A 192 -1.33 14.38 -8.23
C PHE A 192 -0.54 13.85 -7.04
N PHE A 193 -1.26 13.34 -6.06
CA PHE A 193 -0.79 12.50 -4.98
C PHE A 193 -1.44 11.11 -5.13
N MET A 194 -0.62 10.10 -5.31
CA MET A 194 -1.08 8.72 -5.42
C MET A 194 -0.49 7.88 -4.28
N PHE A 195 -1.36 7.26 -3.49
CA PHE A 195 -1.00 6.33 -2.43
C PHE A 195 -1.31 4.90 -2.90
N VAL A 196 -0.27 4.15 -3.26
CA VAL A 196 -0.36 2.74 -3.64
C VAL A 196 -0.11 1.90 -2.40
N SER A 197 -1.17 1.43 -1.81
CA SER A 197 -1.17 0.73 -0.52
C SER A 197 -1.36 -0.76 -0.75
N TYR A 198 -0.26 -1.45 -1.10
CA TYR A 198 -0.31 -2.90 -1.24
C TYR A 198 -0.66 -3.56 0.08
N ASN A 199 -1.42 -4.66 0.03
CA ASN A 199 -1.54 -5.59 1.14
C ASN A 199 -0.41 -6.64 1.13
N ALA A 200 0.38 -6.71 0.06
CA ALA A 200 1.53 -7.58 -0.03
C ALA A 200 2.72 -7.04 0.79
N PRO A 201 3.46 -7.94 1.45
CA PRO A 201 3.28 -9.39 1.56
C PRO A 201 2.56 -9.88 2.84
N HIS A 202 1.61 -9.12 3.39
CA HIS A 202 0.82 -9.48 4.59
C HIS A 202 0.07 -10.82 4.40
N TRP A 203 -0.09 -11.57 5.49
CA TRP A 203 -0.92 -12.79 5.52
C TRP A 203 -2.38 -12.50 5.07
N PRO A 204 -3.07 -13.46 4.39
CA PRO A 204 -2.68 -14.85 4.11
C PRO A 204 -1.60 -14.97 3.03
N ASN A 205 -0.73 -16.00 3.20
CA ASN A 205 0.30 -16.28 2.20
C ASN A 205 -0.32 -16.91 0.96
N GLU A 206 -0.56 -16.08 -0.04
CA GLU A 206 -1.21 -16.46 -1.30
C GLU A 206 -0.50 -15.81 -2.48
N ALA A 207 -0.09 -16.61 -3.45
CA ALA A 207 0.54 -16.13 -4.67
C ALA A 207 0.14 -16.96 -5.88
N LYS A 208 0.32 -16.40 -7.06
CA LYS A 208 0.03 -17.10 -8.33
C LYS A 208 0.96 -18.30 -8.50
N PRO A 209 0.46 -19.44 -8.99
CA PRO A 209 1.27 -20.66 -9.17
C PRO A 209 2.54 -20.43 -10.00
N GLU A 210 2.47 -19.61 -11.05
CA GLU A 210 3.61 -19.27 -11.90
C GLU A 210 4.68 -18.42 -11.19
N ASP A 211 4.29 -17.61 -10.19
CA ASP A 211 5.25 -16.85 -9.37
C ASP A 211 5.86 -17.74 -8.28
N ILE A 212 5.08 -18.64 -7.66
CA ILE A 212 5.58 -19.66 -6.72
C ILE A 212 6.62 -20.55 -7.38
N ALA A 213 6.40 -20.95 -8.64
CA ALA A 213 7.31 -21.82 -9.40
C ALA A 213 8.71 -21.21 -9.60
N LYS A 214 8.86 -19.88 -9.50
CA LYS A 214 10.17 -19.20 -9.58
C LYS A 214 11.04 -19.45 -8.35
N PHE A 215 10.44 -19.85 -7.24
CA PHE A 215 11.09 -20.06 -5.93
C PHE A 215 11.13 -21.54 -5.53
N LYS A 216 11.11 -22.48 -6.49
CA LYS A 216 11.15 -23.93 -6.20
C LYS A 216 12.34 -24.40 -5.38
N ASN A 217 13.44 -23.61 -5.36
CA ASN A 217 14.62 -23.89 -4.55
C ASN A 217 14.44 -23.51 -3.06
N VAL A 218 13.38 -22.80 -2.70
CA VAL A 218 13.03 -22.49 -1.31
C VAL A 218 12.24 -23.69 -0.76
N GLN A 219 12.84 -24.41 0.20
CA GLN A 219 12.29 -25.67 0.71
C GLN A 219 11.02 -25.44 1.51
N ASP A 220 11.01 -24.45 2.39
CA ASP A 220 9.84 -24.10 3.18
C ASP A 220 8.72 -23.57 2.27
N ARG A 221 7.54 -24.18 2.37
CA ARG A 221 6.40 -23.87 1.50
C ARG A 221 5.86 -22.45 1.74
N GLU A 222 5.70 -22.06 2.99
CA GLU A 222 5.13 -20.75 3.33
C GLU A 222 6.10 -19.64 2.95
N ARG A 223 7.40 -19.82 3.22
CA ARG A 223 8.44 -18.90 2.76
C ARG A 223 8.48 -18.79 1.23
N ARG A 224 8.29 -19.89 0.52
CA ARG A 224 8.25 -19.91 -0.94
C ARG A 224 7.11 -19.04 -1.47
N ILE A 225 5.91 -19.14 -0.87
CA ILE A 225 4.75 -18.34 -1.24
C ILE A 225 5.01 -16.87 -0.92
N TYR A 226 5.53 -16.57 0.26
CA TYR A 226 5.91 -15.21 0.67
C TYR A 226 6.91 -14.57 -0.33
N CYS A 227 7.94 -15.32 -0.74
CA CYS A 227 8.89 -14.84 -1.76
C CYS A 227 8.19 -14.49 -3.08
N ALA A 228 7.21 -15.29 -3.49
CA ALA A 228 6.42 -15.04 -4.69
C ALA A 228 5.52 -13.80 -4.54
N MET A 229 4.99 -13.52 -3.35
CA MET A 229 4.21 -12.31 -3.07
C MET A 229 5.08 -11.05 -3.18
N VAL A 230 6.27 -11.05 -2.59
CA VAL A 230 7.23 -9.94 -2.69
C VAL A 230 7.66 -9.73 -4.15
N TYR A 231 7.92 -10.82 -4.88
CA TYR A 231 8.24 -10.77 -6.31
C TYR A 231 7.11 -10.14 -7.14
N ALA A 232 5.85 -10.53 -6.88
CA ALA A 232 4.70 -9.98 -7.59
C ALA A 232 4.54 -8.47 -7.32
N MET A 233 4.76 -8.05 -6.08
CA MET A 233 4.73 -6.63 -5.69
C MET A 233 5.84 -5.84 -6.39
N ASP A 234 7.09 -6.32 -6.39
CA ASP A 234 8.21 -5.66 -7.08
C ASP A 234 7.95 -5.52 -8.58
N LYS A 235 7.38 -6.56 -9.20
CA LYS A 235 6.97 -6.52 -10.61
C LYS A 235 5.88 -5.45 -10.85
N GLY A 236 4.91 -5.34 -9.94
CA GLY A 236 3.88 -4.30 -9.98
C GLY A 236 4.48 -2.90 -9.86
N ILE A 237 5.42 -2.71 -8.92
CA ILE A 237 6.14 -1.44 -8.75
C ILE A 237 6.91 -1.09 -10.02
N GLY A 238 7.55 -2.06 -10.66
CA GLY A 238 8.22 -1.85 -11.96
C GLY A 238 7.28 -1.30 -13.02
N ARG A 239 6.06 -1.85 -13.12
CA ARG A 239 5.03 -1.36 -14.05
C ARG A 239 4.61 0.09 -13.79
N ILE A 240 4.52 0.49 -12.52
CA ILE A 240 4.20 1.88 -12.13
C ILE A 240 5.35 2.82 -12.54
N LEU A 241 6.61 2.45 -12.24
CA LEU A 241 7.79 3.24 -12.60
C LEU A 241 7.92 3.37 -14.13
N ASP A 242 7.68 2.28 -14.86
CA ASP A 242 7.72 2.28 -16.32
C ASP A 242 6.58 3.11 -16.95
N ALA A 243 5.40 3.14 -16.32
CA ALA A 243 4.31 4.01 -16.73
C ALA A 243 4.66 5.49 -16.53
N LEU A 244 5.23 5.87 -15.38
CA LEU A 244 5.72 7.24 -15.14
C LEU A 244 6.73 7.67 -16.19
N LYS A 245 7.67 6.79 -16.54
CA LYS A 245 8.68 7.06 -17.57
C LYS A 245 8.06 7.19 -18.97
N LYS A 246 7.19 6.25 -19.34
CA LYS A 246 6.50 6.24 -20.65
C LYS A 246 5.67 7.51 -20.86
N ASP A 247 5.01 7.98 -19.81
CA ASP A 247 4.14 9.14 -19.84
C ASP A 247 4.90 10.47 -19.66
N GLY A 248 6.23 10.43 -19.52
CA GLY A 248 7.10 11.59 -19.35
C GLY A 248 6.96 12.29 -17.99
N LEU A 249 6.43 11.58 -16.99
CA LEU A 249 6.16 12.11 -15.65
C LEU A 249 7.32 11.86 -14.66
N GLU A 250 8.29 11.02 -15.01
CA GLU A 250 9.36 10.55 -14.13
C GLU A 250 10.14 11.69 -13.46
N LYS A 251 10.51 12.72 -14.23
CA LYS A 251 11.33 13.86 -13.75
C LYS A 251 10.56 14.80 -12.82
N ASP A 252 9.24 14.81 -12.93
CA ASP A 252 8.35 15.69 -12.18
C ASP A 252 7.56 14.93 -11.09
N THR A 253 8.03 13.72 -10.74
CA THR A 253 7.36 12.86 -9.75
C THR A 253 8.33 12.42 -8.66
N ILE A 254 7.97 12.68 -7.40
CA ILE A 254 8.62 12.11 -6.23
C ILE A 254 8.02 10.72 -5.99
N VAL A 255 8.84 9.68 -6.01
CA VAL A 255 8.42 8.31 -5.68
C VAL A 255 9.05 7.89 -4.36
N VAL A 256 8.22 7.48 -3.40
CA VAL A 256 8.66 6.98 -2.10
C VAL A 256 8.16 5.55 -1.93
N PHE A 257 9.05 4.65 -1.54
CA PHE A 257 8.69 3.27 -1.14
C PHE A 257 9.08 3.03 0.32
N LEU A 258 8.18 2.40 1.07
CA LEU A 258 8.44 1.96 2.45
C LEU A 258 7.53 0.79 2.84
N SER A 259 7.86 0.10 3.94
CA SER A 259 6.93 -0.80 4.64
C SER A 259 6.22 -0.06 5.76
N ASP A 260 4.98 -0.43 6.06
CA ASP A 260 4.22 0.19 7.17
C ASP A 260 4.73 -0.24 8.55
N ASN A 261 5.31 -1.42 8.67
CA ASN A 261 6.03 -1.91 9.85
C ASN A 261 7.06 -2.97 9.43
N GLY A 262 7.72 -3.59 10.38
CA GLY A 262 8.57 -4.75 10.14
C GLY A 262 7.79 -5.97 9.69
N GLY A 263 8.47 -6.93 9.12
CA GLY A 263 7.84 -8.16 8.68
C GLY A 263 7.41 -9.05 9.85
N ALA A 264 6.37 -9.84 9.65
CA ALA A 264 5.85 -10.83 10.58
C ALA A 264 6.60 -12.18 10.38
N PRO A 265 7.52 -12.58 11.28
CA PRO A 265 8.29 -13.82 11.12
C PRO A 265 7.41 -15.07 11.05
N GLU A 266 6.28 -15.07 11.76
CA GLU A 266 5.27 -16.13 11.73
C GLU A 266 4.59 -16.27 10.36
N ALA A 267 4.58 -15.20 9.56
CA ALA A 267 4.14 -15.21 8.16
C ALA A 267 5.31 -15.39 7.17
N SER A 268 6.47 -15.86 7.67
CA SER A 268 7.66 -16.20 6.87
C SER A 268 8.49 -15.00 6.36
N SER A 269 8.33 -13.80 6.92
CA SER A 269 9.19 -12.66 6.60
C SER A 269 10.56 -12.75 7.30
N ARG A 270 11.51 -11.90 6.88
CA ARG A 270 12.85 -11.81 7.48
C ARG A 270 13.24 -10.37 7.79
N ASN A 271 13.49 -10.08 9.05
CA ASN A 271 13.88 -8.74 9.50
C ASN A 271 15.38 -8.55 9.68
N ALA A 272 16.20 -9.60 9.44
CA ALA A 272 17.65 -9.50 9.59
C ALA A 272 18.22 -8.33 8.76
N PRO A 273 19.23 -7.60 9.29
CA PRO A 273 19.99 -7.84 10.52
C PRO A 273 19.30 -7.34 11.81
N PHE A 274 18.10 -6.80 11.69
CA PHE A 274 17.36 -6.31 12.86
C PHE A 274 16.59 -7.46 13.54
N ARG A 275 16.24 -7.23 14.80
CA ARG A 275 15.29 -8.07 15.53
C ARG A 275 13.87 -7.60 15.20
N GLY A 276 12.98 -8.53 14.88
CA GLY A 276 11.58 -8.29 14.60
C GLY A 276 10.71 -9.26 15.31
#